data_b10e6d9506899e1c24aa74a329ac7418
#
_entry.id   b10e6d9506899e1c24aa74a329ac7418
#
_cell.length_a   1.000
_cell.length_b   1.000
_cell.length_c   1.000
_cell.angle_alpha   90.00
_cell.angle_beta   90.00
_cell.angle_gamma   90.00
#
_symmetry.space_group_name_H-M   'P 1'
#
loop_
_entity.id
_entity.type
_entity.pdbx_description
1 polymer ?
#
loop_
_entity_poly.entity_id
_entity_poly.type
_entity_poly.pdbx_seq_one_letter_code
_entity_poly.pdbx_strand_id
1 'polypeptide(L)'
;REPLREDVLASMHKIVEETKNNKRGILNICLNYGGQEEIIDATKKIVELVNNGELNIDDIDKNSFYRYLYNNLPPLDLLIRTSGEYRLSNFMPYQSTYSEFYFTDTLFPDFNNQEFDRAVESYNKRDRRFGNAK
;
A
#
# COMPACT_ATOMS: atom_id res chain seq x y z
N ARG A 1 10.12 9.12 -14.04
CA ARG A 1 9.74 7.72 -14.37
C ARG A 1 9.39 7.65 -15.85
N GLU A 2 9.80 6.60 -16.55
CA GLU A 2 9.34 6.40 -17.93
C GLU A 2 7.83 6.15 -17.94
N PRO A 3 7.09 6.73 -18.90
CA PRO A 3 5.66 6.50 -19.02
C PRO A 3 5.38 5.02 -19.35
N LEU A 4 4.29 4.48 -18.81
CA LEU A 4 3.83 3.15 -19.19
C LEU A 4 3.40 3.14 -20.67
N ARG A 5 3.57 2.01 -21.34
CA ARG A 5 3.13 1.83 -22.73
C ARG A 5 1.62 2.02 -22.84
N GLU A 6 1.16 2.56 -23.96
CA GLU A 6 -0.27 2.88 -24.18
C GLU A 6 -1.19 1.64 -24.09
N ASP A 7 -0.73 0.48 -24.57
CA ASP A 7 -1.50 -0.77 -24.48
C ASP A 7 -1.68 -1.26 -23.03
N VAL A 8 -0.67 -1.02 -22.16
CA VAL A 8 -0.76 -1.30 -20.72
C VAL A 8 -1.76 -0.36 -20.07
N LEU A 9 -1.69 0.94 -20.37
CA LEU A 9 -2.64 1.93 -19.85
C LEU A 9 -4.08 1.63 -20.27
N ALA A 10 -4.30 1.28 -21.53
CA ALA A 10 -5.62 0.89 -22.05
C ALA A 10 -6.17 -0.35 -21.30
N SER A 11 -5.32 -1.35 -21.07
CA SER A 11 -5.70 -2.56 -20.32
C SER A 11 -6.03 -2.26 -18.86
N MET A 12 -5.27 -1.37 -18.21
CA MET A 12 -5.56 -0.92 -16.85
C MET A 12 -6.91 -0.21 -16.77
N HIS A 13 -7.17 0.75 -17.66
CA HIS A 13 -8.45 1.46 -17.69
C HIS A 13 -9.62 0.50 -17.92
N LYS A 14 -9.47 -0.46 -18.82
CA LYS A 14 -10.50 -1.48 -19.07
C LYS A 14 -10.83 -2.29 -17.82
N ILE A 15 -9.81 -2.81 -17.12
CA ILE A 15 -10.01 -3.60 -15.89
C ILE A 15 -10.70 -2.77 -14.82
N VAL A 16 -10.29 -1.51 -14.61
CA VAL A 16 -10.91 -0.60 -13.64
C VAL A 16 -12.38 -0.39 -13.98
N GLU A 17 -12.72 -0.09 -15.25
CA GLU A 17 -14.11 0.11 -15.67
C GLU A 17 -14.99 -1.14 -15.49
N GLU A 18 -14.47 -2.31 -15.85
CA GLU A 18 -15.19 -3.58 -15.71
C GLU A 18 -15.42 -3.98 -14.25
N THR A 19 -14.58 -3.54 -13.31
CA THR A 19 -14.63 -3.96 -11.91
C THR A 19 -15.10 -2.89 -10.93
N LYS A 20 -15.27 -1.62 -11.35
CA LYS A 20 -15.63 -0.48 -10.47
C LYS A 20 -16.91 -0.67 -9.65
N ASN A 21 -17.84 -1.51 -10.10
CA ASN A 21 -19.08 -1.80 -9.41
C ASN A 21 -19.02 -3.05 -8.51
N ASN A 22 -17.88 -3.75 -8.47
CA ASN A 22 -17.68 -4.90 -7.59
C ASN A 22 -17.55 -4.44 -6.13
N LYS A 23 -18.18 -5.20 -5.21
CA LYS A 23 -18.29 -4.80 -3.79
C LYS A 23 -17.63 -5.76 -2.79
N ARG A 24 -17.02 -6.85 -3.27
CA ARG A 24 -16.44 -7.87 -2.38
C ARG A 24 -15.09 -7.48 -1.77
N GLY A 25 -14.31 -6.66 -2.50
CA GLY A 25 -13.00 -6.24 -2.10
C GLY A 25 -12.36 -5.32 -3.13
N ILE A 26 -11.20 -4.79 -2.79
CA ILE A 26 -10.39 -3.95 -3.66
C ILE A 26 -9.10 -4.69 -3.97
N LEU A 27 -8.81 -4.92 -5.26
CA LEU A 27 -7.50 -5.34 -5.73
C LEU A 27 -6.74 -4.11 -6.21
N ASN A 28 -5.65 -3.77 -5.53
CA ASN A 28 -4.78 -2.67 -5.90
C ASN A 28 -3.46 -3.20 -6.48
N ILE A 29 -3.21 -2.92 -7.76
CA ILE A 29 -1.99 -3.35 -8.46
C ILE A 29 -1.06 -2.14 -8.58
N CYS A 30 0.09 -2.20 -7.90
CA CYS A 30 1.09 -1.14 -7.90
C CYS A 30 2.06 -1.33 -9.07
N LEU A 31 1.86 -0.59 -10.17
CA LEU A 31 2.74 -0.56 -11.32
C LEU A 31 3.59 0.71 -11.30
N ASN A 32 4.90 0.57 -11.53
CA ASN A 32 5.84 1.70 -11.49
C ASN A 32 5.72 2.54 -10.20
N TYR A 33 5.47 1.88 -9.09
CA TYR A 33 5.25 2.47 -7.77
C TYR A 33 6.56 2.66 -7.00
N GLY A 34 6.62 3.70 -6.19
CA GLY A 34 7.66 3.93 -5.19
C GLY A 34 7.09 4.72 -4.01
N GLY A 35 7.26 4.19 -2.81
CA GLY A 35 6.67 4.79 -1.62
C GLY A 35 7.31 6.11 -1.19
N GLN A 36 8.60 6.32 -1.47
CA GLN A 36 9.25 7.61 -1.22
C GLN A 36 8.67 8.69 -2.13
N GLU A 37 8.47 8.38 -3.41
CA GLU A 37 7.83 9.28 -4.36
C GLU A 37 6.39 9.59 -4.00
N GLU A 38 5.64 8.57 -3.54
CA GLU A 38 4.27 8.76 -3.05
C GLU A 38 4.22 9.76 -1.89
N ILE A 39 5.12 9.66 -0.92
CA ILE A 39 5.22 10.58 0.22
C ILE A 39 5.55 12.00 -0.25
N ILE A 40 6.49 12.14 -1.19
CA ILE A 40 6.88 13.44 -1.74
C ILE A 40 5.70 14.07 -2.51
N ASP A 41 5.00 13.29 -3.33
CA ASP A 41 3.86 13.77 -4.10
C ASP A 41 2.67 14.16 -3.19
N ALA A 42 2.41 13.36 -2.14
CA ALA A 42 1.43 13.70 -1.12
C ALA A 42 1.78 15.01 -0.40
N THR A 43 3.05 15.20 -0.06
CA THR A 43 3.53 16.44 0.56
C THR A 43 3.34 17.65 -0.35
N LYS A 44 3.67 17.55 -1.63
CA LYS A 44 3.45 18.64 -2.61
C LYS A 44 1.98 18.99 -2.72
N LYS A 45 1.10 17.99 -2.80
CA LYS A 45 -0.35 18.19 -2.85
C LYS A 45 -0.87 18.91 -1.61
N ILE A 46 -0.41 18.53 -0.42
CA ILE A 46 -0.76 19.21 0.83
C ILE A 46 -0.34 20.68 0.79
N VAL A 47 0.92 20.96 0.40
CA VAL A 47 1.43 22.34 0.30
C VAL A 47 0.59 23.18 -0.67
N GLU A 48 0.20 22.62 -1.81
CA GLU A 48 -0.67 23.28 -2.78
C GLU A 48 -2.05 23.61 -2.16
N LEU A 49 -2.70 22.67 -1.49
CA LEU A 49 -3.99 22.88 -0.84
C LEU A 49 -3.93 23.92 0.28
N VAL A 50 -2.85 23.93 1.07
CA VAL A 50 -2.64 24.94 2.13
C VAL A 50 -2.44 26.33 1.50
N ASN A 51 -1.63 26.48 0.47
CA ASN A 51 -1.39 27.74 -0.22
C ASN A 51 -2.66 28.31 -0.87
N ASN A 52 -3.55 27.43 -1.35
CA ASN A 52 -4.83 27.84 -1.93
C ASN A 52 -5.92 28.14 -0.88
N GLY A 53 -5.64 27.94 0.42
CA GLY A 53 -6.61 28.12 1.49
C GLY A 53 -7.67 27.02 1.58
N GLU A 54 -7.46 25.89 0.87
CA GLU A 54 -8.36 24.73 0.83
C GLU A 54 -8.11 23.75 2.00
N LEU A 55 -6.97 23.86 2.66
CA LEU A 55 -6.56 23.03 3.78
C LEU A 55 -5.90 23.90 4.87
N ASN A 56 -6.32 23.71 6.13
CA ASN A 56 -5.61 24.30 7.25
C ASN A 56 -4.42 23.41 7.63
N ILE A 57 -3.24 24.02 7.83
CA ILE A 57 -2.04 23.30 8.24
C ILE A 57 -2.22 22.54 9.56
N ASP A 58 -3.04 23.07 10.47
CA ASP A 58 -3.32 22.46 11.78
C ASP A 58 -4.19 21.18 11.67
N ASP A 59 -4.84 20.95 10.52
CA ASP A 59 -5.65 19.76 10.25
C ASP A 59 -4.81 18.59 9.67
N ILE A 60 -3.50 18.81 9.52
CA ILE A 60 -2.59 17.79 8.99
C ILE A 60 -2.03 16.97 10.15
N ASP A 61 -2.44 15.71 10.21
CA ASP A 61 -1.93 14.73 11.16
C ASP A 61 -1.60 13.38 10.46
N LYS A 62 -1.10 12.43 11.24
CA LYS A 62 -0.75 11.08 10.72
C LYS A 62 -1.93 10.36 10.08
N ASN A 63 -3.18 10.64 10.49
CA ASN A 63 -4.38 9.98 9.96
C ASN A 63 -4.90 10.72 8.71
N SER A 64 -4.91 12.06 8.75
CA SER A 64 -5.32 12.87 7.59
C SER A 64 -4.35 12.70 6.41
N PHE A 65 -3.05 12.47 6.68
CA PHE A 65 -2.02 12.28 5.65
C PHE A 65 -2.32 11.12 4.69
N TYR A 66 -2.96 10.03 5.14
CA TYR A 66 -3.38 8.92 4.29
C TYR A 66 -4.25 9.33 3.10
N ARG A 67 -5.06 10.41 3.25
CA ARG A 67 -5.96 10.91 2.20
C ARG A 67 -5.23 11.52 1.00
N TYR A 68 -3.96 11.86 1.18
CA TYR A 68 -3.12 12.49 0.16
C TYR A 68 -2.20 11.50 -0.54
N LEU A 69 -2.09 10.27 -0.03
CA LEU A 69 -1.39 9.20 -0.70
C LEU A 69 -2.10 8.79 -2.00
N TYR A 70 -1.47 7.99 -2.83
CA TYR A 70 -2.02 7.59 -4.13
C TYR A 70 -3.37 6.87 -4.02
N ASN A 71 -3.57 6.11 -2.94
CA ASN A 71 -4.83 5.44 -2.64
C ASN A 71 -5.22 5.70 -1.19
N ASN A 72 -6.48 6.10 -0.98
CA ASN A 72 -7.05 6.23 0.35
C ASN A 72 -7.49 4.85 0.88
N LEU A 73 -6.53 3.96 1.05
CA LEU A 73 -6.73 2.64 1.64
C LEU A 73 -6.36 2.66 3.12
N PRO A 74 -6.94 1.76 3.94
CA PRO A 74 -6.55 1.65 5.35
C PRO A 74 -5.08 1.26 5.48
N PRO A 75 -4.47 1.49 6.66
CA PRO A 75 -3.13 0.99 6.96
C PRO A 75 -3.02 -0.50 6.66
N LEU A 76 -1.84 -0.93 6.22
CA LEU A 76 -1.59 -2.31 5.86
C LEU A 76 -1.47 -3.19 7.12
N ASP A 77 -2.26 -4.24 7.22
CA ASP A 77 -2.21 -5.16 8.35
C ASP A 77 -1.11 -6.21 8.21
N LEU A 78 -0.99 -6.83 7.05
CA LEU A 78 -0.03 -7.89 6.77
C LEU A 78 0.68 -7.62 5.45
N LEU A 79 2.01 -7.61 5.48
CA LEU A 79 2.85 -7.57 4.31
C LEU A 79 3.51 -8.93 4.11
N ILE A 80 3.24 -9.56 2.96
CA ILE A 80 3.86 -10.83 2.58
C ILE A 80 4.91 -10.54 1.51
N ARG A 81 6.13 -10.99 1.74
CA ARG A 81 7.20 -10.92 0.74
C ARG A 81 7.80 -12.30 0.49
N THR A 82 7.80 -12.68 -0.76
CA THR A 82 8.32 -13.95 -1.28
C THR A 82 9.81 -13.86 -1.64
N SER A 83 10.39 -14.98 -2.07
CA SER A 83 11.73 -15.08 -2.68
C SER A 83 12.90 -14.86 -1.71
N GLY A 84 12.72 -15.10 -0.41
CA GLY A 84 13.79 -14.98 0.59
C GLY A 84 14.31 -13.56 0.82
N GLU A 85 13.55 -12.55 0.44
CA GLU A 85 13.94 -11.15 0.51
C GLU A 85 13.37 -10.46 1.75
N TYR A 86 14.22 -10.02 2.66
CA TYR A 86 13.87 -9.45 3.97
C TYR A 86 13.97 -7.91 3.95
N ARG A 87 13.26 -7.25 3.03
CA ARG A 87 13.25 -5.78 2.88
C ARG A 87 11.99 -5.29 2.20
N LEU A 88 11.62 -4.03 2.37
CA LEU A 88 10.46 -3.40 1.73
C LEU A 88 10.72 -2.98 0.28
N SER A 89 11.97 -2.67 -0.07
CA SER A 89 12.36 -2.14 -1.38
C SER A 89 11.48 -0.98 -1.85
N ASN A 90 11.25 -0.02 -0.97
CA ASN A 90 10.42 1.16 -1.24
C ASN A 90 8.92 0.85 -1.48
N PHE A 91 8.44 -0.34 -1.03
CA PHE A 91 7.03 -0.69 -1.14
C PHE A 91 6.25 -0.29 0.11
N MET A 92 5.34 0.66 -0.03
CA MET A 92 4.38 1.14 0.98
C MET A 92 5.01 1.45 2.37
N PRO A 93 6.11 2.22 2.47
CA PRO A 93 6.81 2.44 3.74
C PRO A 93 5.94 3.13 4.79
N TYR A 94 5.09 4.08 4.39
CA TYR A 94 4.20 4.78 5.31
C TYR A 94 3.06 3.88 5.79
N GLN A 95 2.42 3.17 4.88
CA GLN A 95 1.28 2.30 5.17
C GLN A 95 1.66 1.07 6.00
N SER A 96 2.92 0.62 5.90
CA SER A 96 3.42 -0.57 6.59
C SER A 96 4.01 -0.31 7.98
N THR A 97 3.92 0.92 8.50
CA THR A 97 4.53 1.32 9.78
C THR A 97 4.14 0.41 10.96
N TYR A 98 2.92 -0.10 10.98
CA TYR A 98 2.42 -1.03 12.00
C TYR A 98 1.99 -2.38 11.42
N SER A 99 2.43 -2.69 10.19
CA SER A 99 2.15 -3.98 9.56
C SER A 99 2.91 -5.11 10.24
N GLU A 100 2.31 -6.27 10.24
CA GLU A 100 3.03 -7.51 10.47
C GLU A 100 3.71 -7.97 9.17
N PHE A 101 4.95 -8.45 9.28
CA PHE A 101 5.69 -8.93 8.12
C PHE A 101 5.76 -10.45 8.11
N TYR A 102 5.48 -11.03 6.95
CA TYR A 102 5.70 -12.44 6.68
C TYR A 102 6.65 -12.59 5.49
N PHE A 103 7.83 -13.10 5.74
CA PHE A 103 8.84 -13.37 4.73
C PHE A 103 8.90 -14.87 4.47
N THR A 104 8.98 -15.28 3.19
CA THR A 104 9.08 -16.69 2.80
C THR A 104 10.09 -16.86 1.66
N ASP A 105 10.82 -17.97 1.68
CA ASP A 105 11.77 -18.34 0.61
C ASP A 105 11.04 -18.81 -0.66
N THR A 106 9.74 -19.12 -0.55
CA THR A 106 8.92 -19.53 -1.69
C THR A 106 8.94 -18.45 -2.77
N LEU A 107 9.25 -18.84 -4.02
CA LEU A 107 9.20 -17.92 -5.16
C LEU A 107 7.75 -17.52 -5.48
N PHE A 108 7.56 -16.31 -6.00
CA PHE A 108 6.22 -15.81 -6.28
C PHE A 108 5.36 -16.74 -7.16
N PRO A 109 5.90 -17.39 -8.23
CA PRO A 109 5.11 -18.33 -9.04
C PRO A 109 4.65 -19.59 -8.28
N ASP A 110 5.36 -19.96 -7.21
CA ASP A 110 5.05 -21.12 -6.38
C ASP A 110 4.23 -20.77 -5.13
N PHE A 111 3.98 -19.48 -4.89
CA PHE A 111 3.19 -18.99 -3.78
C PHE A 111 1.71 -19.31 -3.99
N ASN A 112 1.26 -20.37 -3.34
CA ASN A 112 -0.09 -20.93 -3.48
C ASN A 112 -0.97 -20.67 -2.24
N ASN A 113 -2.19 -21.19 -2.24
CA ASN A 113 -3.14 -21.02 -1.14
C ASN A 113 -2.59 -21.52 0.20
N GLN A 114 -1.82 -22.62 0.22
CA GLN A 114 -1.25 -23.16 1.46
C GLN A 114 -0.21 -22.20 2.05
N GLU A 115 0.63 -21.58 1.21
CA GLU A 115 1.57 -20.55 1.65
C GLU A 115 0.84 -19.30 2.17
N PHE A 116 -0.24 -18.90 1.50
CA PHE A 116 -1.08 -17.81 1.96
C PHE A 116 -1.72 -18.11 3.32
N ASP A 117 -2.28 -19.29 3.50
CA ASP A 117 -2.88 -19.73 4.77
C ASP A 117 -1.85 -19.71 5.91
N ARG A 118 -0.62 -20.17 5.67
CA ARG A 118 0.50 -20.08 6.63
C ARG A 118 0.81 -18.64 7.04
N ALA A 119 0.81 -17.72 6.08
CA ALA A 119 1.04 -16.30 6.36
C ALA A 119 -0.08 -15.73 7.25
N VAL A 120 -1.35 -16.04 6.95
CA VAL A 120 -2.51 -15.64 7.75
C VAL A 120 -2.49 -16.27 9.15
N GLU A 121 -2.16 -17.56 9.26
CA GLU A 121 -2.00 -18.21 10.57
C GLU A 121 -0.89 -17.57 11.41
N SER A 122 0.25 -17.23 10.78
CA SER A 122 1.35 -16.53 11.44
C SER A 122 0.89 -15.16 11.95
N TYR A 123 0.15 -14.42 11.14
CA TYR A 123 -0.44 -13.14 11.53
C TYR A 123 -1.38 -13.28 12.73
N ASN A 124 -2.29 -14.24 12.70
CA ASN A 124 -3.30 -14.45 13.75
C ASN A 124 -2.69 -14.85 15.11
N LYS A 125 -1.47 -15.39 15.11
CA LYS A 125 -0.75 -15.78 16.35
C LYS A 125 0.00 -14.63 17.01
N ARG A 126 0.08 -13.45 16.36
CA ARG A 126 0.86 -12.32 16.85
C ARG A 126 0.04 -11.40 17.77
N ASP A 127 0.68 -10.92 18.83
CA ASP A 127 0.11 -9.90 19.73
C ASP A 127 0.46 -8.50 19.23
N ARG A 128 -0.49 -7.81 18.61
CA ARG A 128 -0.31 -6.47 18.03
C ARG A 128 -0.50 -5.40 19.12
N ARG A 129 0.57 -4.76 19.52
CA ARG A 129 0.57 -3.79 20.63
C ARG A 129 0.43 -2.33 20.22
N PHE A 130 0.59 -1.99 18.96
CA PHE A 130 0.48 -0.64 18.41
C PHE A 130 1.24 0.43 19.22
N GLY A 131 2.43 0.08 19.72
CA GLY A 131 3.27 0.97 20.52
C GLY A 131 2.91 1.06 22.01
N ASN A 132 1.90 0.34 22.50
CA ASN A 132 1.58 0.26 23.91
C ASN A 132 2.46 -0.81 24.57
N ALA A 133 3.38 -0.37 25.45
CA ALA A 133 4.07 -1.30 26.35
C ALA A 133 3.09 -1.82 27.40
N LYS A 134 3.13 -3.15 27.67
CA LYS A 134 2.53 -3.71 28.88
C LYS A 134 3.48 -3.55 30.04
#